data_bba5ca0740ac4fbab5284df7fc4c0ec5
#
_entry.id   bba5ca0740ac4fbab5284df7fc4c0ec5
#
_cell.length_a   1.000
_cell.length_b   1.000
_cell.length_c   1.000
_cell.angle_alpha   90.00
_cell.angle_beta   90.00
_cell.angle_gamma   90.00
#
_symmetry.space_group_name_H-M   'P 1'
#
loop_
_entity.id
_entity.type
_entity.pdbx_description
1 polymer ?
#
loop_
_entity_poly.entity_id
_entity_poly.type
_entity_poly.pdbx_seq_one_letter_code
_entity_poly.pdbx_strand_id
1 'polypeptide(L)'
;MQLSTKHLLGIRDLQPGDIQLILDTATQFKEVLQRPIKKVPTLRDVTIVNLFYENSTRTRISFELAEKRLSADTINFTASGSSAAKGETLLDTVNNILSMKVDMVVMRHSASGAPHFLAKHIPAAIVNAGDGINEHPTQALLDAFSIREKLGGLAGKKVAIIGDIMHSRVALSNIYLLKKMGAEVTIAGPPTLIPVHIKEAFDVRVEYNLRNALEWCDVANVLRIQLERQNQPLFSSLREYSLAYGVNKRLLDSLSKEIVIMHPGPINRGVELDSDAADSKQSIILHQVENGVAVRMAVLYLLAGGASRSTQ
;
A
#
# COMPACT_ATOMS: atom_id res chain seq x y z
N MET A 1 4.26 -21.91 8.83
CA MET A 1 4.21 -21.52 7.41
C MET A 1 5.13 -20.29 7.25
N GLN A 2 5.94 -20.24 6.20
CA GLN A 2 6.89 -19.16 5.94
C GLN A 2 6.67 -18.64 4.53
N LEU A 3 7.00 -17.36 4.28
CA LEU A 3 7.05 -16.80 2.93
C LEU A 3 8.19 -17.44 2.13
N SER A 4 8.01 -17.54 0.82
CA SER A 4 9.07 -18.00 -0.10
C SER A 4 10.21 -17.00 -0.25
N THR A 5 10.07 -15.80 0.31
CA THR A 5 11.03 -14.69 0.23
C THR A 5 11.47 -14.21 1.60
N LYS A 6 12.73 -13.76 1.70
CA LYS A 6 13.31 -13.13 2.89
C LYS A 6 12.89 -11.67 3.08
N HIS A 7 12.49 -11.00 2.00
CA HIS A 7 12.19 -9.58 1.97
C HIS A 7 10.82 -9.34 1.33
N LEU A 8 10.13 -8.28 1.71
CA LEU A 8 8.97 -7.77 0.98
C LEU A 8 9.36 -6.50 0.23
N LEU A 9 9.90 -6.64 -0.98
CA LEU A 9 10.39 -5.50 -1.77
C LEU A 9 9.32 -4.94 -2.71
N GLY A 10 8.43 -5.79 -3.22
CA GLY A 10 7.34 -5.44 -4.12
C GLY A 10 6.34 -6.58 -4.24
N ILE A 11 5.25 -6.33 -4.92
CA ILE A 11 4.24 -7.36 -5.26
C ILE A 11 4.67 -8.11 -6.53
N ARG A 12 5.41 -7.44 -7.41
CA ARG A 12 5.84 -8.02 -8.67
C ARG A 12 6.50 -9.39 -8.50
N ASP A 13 7.34 -9.54 -7.50
CA ASP A 13 8.15 -10.74 -7.29
C ASP A 13 7.53 -11.75 -6.31
N LEU A 14 6.41 -11.38 -5.63
CA LEU A 14 5.70 -12.30 -4.75
C LEU A 14 4.92 -13.36 -5.54
N GLN A 15 4.90 -14.59 -5.03
CA GLN A 15 4.05 -15.65 -5.55
C GLN A 15 2.59 -15.49 -5.07
N PRO A 16 1.59 -15.94 -5.84
CA PRO A 16 0.19 -15.92 -5.38
C PRO A 16 -0.03 -16.62 -4.03
N GLY A 17 0.70 -17.72 -3.76
CA GLY A 17 0.66 -18.42 -2.47
C GLY A 17 1.16 -17.58 -1.30
N ASP A 18 2.19 -16.76 -1.49
CA ASP A 18 2.67 -15.83 -0.45
C ASP A 18 1.65 -14.74 -0.17
N ILE A 19 1.02 -14.21 -1.22
CA ILE A 19 -0.06 -13.21 -1.08
C ILE A 19 -1.20 -13.81 -0.27
N GLN A 20 -1.66 -15.00 -0.64
CA GLN A 20 -2.73 -15.70 0.08
C GLN A 20 -2.37 -15.93 1.54
N LEU A 21 -1.15 -16.40 1.82
CA LEU A 21 -0.65 -16.64 3.19
C LEU A 21 -0.65 -15.35 4.02
N ILE A 22 -0.21 -14.22 3.44
CA ILE A 22 -0.24 -12.92 4.12
C ILE A 22 -1.68 -12.51 4.44
N LEU A 23 -2.60 -12.63 3.48
CA LEU A 23 -4.00 -12.26 3.66
C LEU A 23 -4.70 -13.14 4.71
N ASP A 24 -4.41 -14.44 4.75
CA ASP A 24 -4.99 -15.36 5.74
C ASP A 24 -4.43 -15.10 7.15
N THR A 25 -3.13 -14.84 7.24
CA THR A 25 -2.49 -14.44 8.50
C THR A 25 -3.03 -13.08 8.98
N ALA A 26 -3.31 -12.14 8.07
CA ALA A 26 -3.91 -10.86 8.41
C ALA A 26 -5.31 -11.01 9.00
N THR A 27 -6.11 -11.99 8.55
CA THR A 27 -7.41 -12.32 9.14
C THR A 27 -7.26 -12.68 10.62
N GLN A 28 -6.29 -13.52 10.96
CA GLN A 28 -6.02 -13.90 12.36
C GLN A 28 -5.57 -12.70 13.21
N PHE A 29 -4.71 -11.84 12.68
CA PHE A 29 -4.29 -10.62 13.39
C PHE A 29 -5.39 -9.58 13.50
N LYS A 30 -6.33 -9.53 12.57
CA LYS A 30 -7.51 -8.67 12.69
C LYS A 30 -8.38 -9.08 13.88
N GLU A 31 -8.56 -10.39 14.12
CA GLU A 31 -9.24 -10.87 15.32
C GLU A 31 -8.50 -10.44 16.60
N VAL A 32 -7.16 -10.45 16.61
CA VAL A 32 -6.37 -9.95 17.74
C VAL A 32 -6.64 -8.48 18.00
N LEU A 33 -6.79 -7.65 16.95
CA LEU A 33 -7.09 -6.22 17.09
C LEU A 33 -8.47 -5.94 17.69
N GLN A 34 -9.40 -6.88 17.65
CA GLN A 34 -10.72 -6.77 18.26
C GLN A 34 -10.75 -7.20 19.74
N ARG A 35 -9.67 -7.82 20.25
CA ARG A 35 -9.60 -8.28 21.65
C ARG A 35 -9.40 -7.11 22.61
N PRO A 36 -9.80 -7.23 23.89
CA PRO A 36 -9.42 -6.25 24.92
C PRO A 36 -7.90 -6.06 25.02
N ILE A 37 -7.14 -7.17 25.00
CA ILE A 37 -5.68 -7.16 24.95
C ILE A 37 -5.27 -7.37 23.50
N LYS A 38 -4.87 -6.29 22.84
CA LYS A 38 -4.52 -6.24 21.41
C LYS A 38 -3.03 -6.50 21.16
N LYS A 39 -2.33 -7.18 22.08
CA LYS A 39 -0.89 -7.43 22.03
C LYS A 39 -0.62 -8.91 22.12
N VAL A 40 0.31 -9.41 21.29
CA VAL A 40 0.76 -10.80 21.25
C VAL A 40 2.30 -10.85 21.28
N PRO A 41 2.93 -11.80 22.01
CA PRO A 41 4.37 -11.81 22.21
C PRO A 41 5.15 -12.54 21.09
N THR A 42 4.66 -12.46 19.85
CA THR A 42 5.19 -13.24 18.72
C THR A 42 6.52 -12.74 18.18
N LEU A 43 6.84 -11.46 18.39
CA LEU A 43 8.12 -10.84 17.99
C LEU A 43 8.89 -10.27 19.19
N ARG A 44 8.74 -10.89 20.38
CA ARG A 44 9.58 -10.52 21.52
C ARG A 44 11.05 -10.73 21.16
N ASP A 45 11.91 -9.83 21.58
CA ASP A 45 13.36 -9.82 21.31
C ASP A 45 13.74 -9.65 19.82
N VAL A 46 12.78 -9.22 18.98
CA VAL A 46 13.02 -8.79 17.60
C VAL A 46 13.06 -7.28 17.54
N THR A 47 14.17 -6.72 17.08
CA THR A 47 14.36 -5.29 16.92
C THR A 47 14.08 -4.88 15.47
N ILE A 48 13.13 -3.97 15.27
CA ILE A 48 12.73 -3.45 13.95
C ILE A 48 13.03 -1.96 13.87
N VAL A 49 13.73 -1.53 12.81
CA VAL A 49 13.97 -0.12 12.56
C VAL A 49 13.11 0.40 11.41
N ASN A 50 12.41 1.50 11.65
CA ASN A 50 11.66 2.24 10.65
C ASN A 50 12.52 3.34 10.05
N LEU A 51 13.03 3.15 8.82
CA LEU A 51 13.86 4.09 8.07
C LEU A 51 13.01 4.89 7.08
N PHE A 52 12.52 6.06 7.48
CA PHE A 52 11.65 6.90 6.66
C PHE A 52 12.42 8.12 6.13
N TYR A 53 12.91 8.02 4.89
CA TYR A 53 13.54 9.12 4.14
C TYR A 53 12.52 9.98 3.38
N GLU A 54 11.29 9.50 3.23
CA GLU A 54 10.15 10.26 2.70
C GLU A 54 9.07 10.37 3.78
N ASN A 55 8.52 11.55 3.99
CA ASN A 55 7.51 11.79 5.01
C ASN A 55 6.25 10.95 4.80
N SER A 56 5.81 10.27 5.86
CA SER A 56 4.54 9.54 5.87
C SER A 56 4.07 9.28 7.30
N THR A 57 3.11 10.07 7.75
CA THR A 57 2.56 9.93 9.10
C THR A 57 1.80 8.61 9.25
N ARG A 58 0.84 8.33 8.35
CA ARG A 58 0.00 7.12 8.43
C ARG A 58 0.80 5.82 8.32
N THR A 59 1.67 5.71 7.33
CA THR A 59 2.44 4.47 7.10
C THR A 59 3.35 4.19 8.29
N ARG A 60 4.06 5.22 8.80
CA ARG A 60 4.94 5.09 9.96
C ARG A 60 4.17 4.67 11.21
N ILE A 61 3.10 5.38 11.56
CA ILE A 61 2.26 5.04 12.73
C ILE A 61 1.70 3.62 12.61
N SER A 62 1.26 3.22 11.42
CA SER A 62 0.69 1.89 11.21
C SER A 62 1.73 0.76 11.36
N PHE A 63 2.98 0.96 10.90
CA PHE A 63 4.06 0.00 11.15
C PHE A 63 4.44 -0.03 12.63
N GLU A 64 4.68 1.13 13.24
CA GLU A 64 5.00 1.24 14.66
C GLU A 64 3.93 0.57 15.54
N LEU A 65 2.65 0.75 15.20
CA LEU A 65 1.55 0.10 15.92
C LEU A 65 1.57 -1.41 15.71
N ALA A 66 1.80 -1.90 14.49
CA ALA A 66 1.90 -3.32 14.18
C ALA A 66 3.05 -3.99 14.96
N GLU A 67 4.23 -3.37 14.98
CA GLU A 67 5.41 -3.81 15.73
C GLU A 67 5.13 -3.92 17.22
N LYS A 68 4.57 -2.86 17.82
CA LYS A 68 4.18 -2.84 19.23
C LYS A 68 3.11 -3.88 19.57
N ARG A 69 2.17 -4.17 18.66
CA ARG A 69 1.16 -5.22 18.83
C ARG A 69 1.77 -6.62 18.81
N LEU A 70 2.86 -6.80 18.09
CA LEU A 70 3.61 -8.07 18.03
C LEU A 70 4.67 -8.18 19.15
N SER A 71 4.82 -7.18 20.01
CA SER A 71 5.84 -7.07 21.08
C SER A 71 7.28 -6.95 20.56
N ALA A 72 7.47 -6.42 19.35
CA ALA A 72 8.80 -6.09 18.84
C ALA A 72 9.34 -4.81 19.47
N ASP A 73 10.67 -4.70 19.55
CA ASP A 73 11.37 -3.46 19.88
C ASP A 73 11.42 -2.57 18.64
N THR A 74 10.82 -1.37 18.74
CA THR A 74 10.64 -0.45 17.63
C THR A 74 11.58 0.74 17.74
N ILE A 75 12.36 0.98 16.70
CA ILE A 75 13.23 2.16 16.57
C ILE A 75 12.76 2.97 15.37
N ASN A 76 12.51 4.27 15.58
CA ASN A 76 12.13 5.18 14.50
C ASN A 76 13.30 6.09 14.13
N PHE A 77 13.69 6.07 12.86
CA PHE A 77 14.68 6.96 12.29
C PHE A 77 14.02 7.89 11.27
N THR A 78 14.32 9.16 11.36
CA THR A 78 13.91 10.18 10.37
C THR A 78 15.14 10.87 9.80
N ALA A 79 15.21 11.02 8.48
CA ALA A 79 16.37 11.61 7.81
C ALA A 79 16.58 13.09 8.15
N SER A 80 15.51 13.83 8.46
CA SER A 80 15.60 15.22 8.91
C SER A 80 16.23 15.30 10.29
N GLY A 81 17.48 15.77 10.36
CA GLY A 81 18.25 15.87 11.61
C GLY A 81 19.23 14.73 11.87
N SER A 82 19.40 13.79 10.95
CA SER A 82 20.33 12.68 11.06
C SER A 82 21.69 12.96 10.39
N SER A 83 22.67 12.05 10.59
CA SER A 83 23.99 12.08 9.93
C SER A 83 23.90 11.96 8.40
N ALA A 84 22.78 11.50 7.83
CA ALA A 84 22.53 11.54 6.39
C ALA A 84 22.61 12.97 5.83
N ALA A 85 22.26 14.00 6.62
CA ALA A 85 22.47 15.40 6.26
C ALA A 85 23.97 15.82 6.21
N LYS A 86 24.88 15.00 6.73
CA LYS A 86 26.32 15.23 6.75
C LYS A 86 27.07 14.50 5.63
N GLY A 87 26.37 13.93 4.64
CA GLY A 87 26.98 13.25 3.48
C GLY A 87 27.22 11.74 3.69
N GLU A 88 26.69 11.14 4.76
CA GLU A 88 26.73 9.68 4.94
C GLU A 88 25.88 8.97 3.87
N THR A 89 26.42 7.89 3.30
CA THR A 89 25.65 7.12 2.28
C THR A 89 24.53 6.31 2.94
N LEU A 90 23.52 5.96 2.15
CA LEU A 90 22.42 5.10 2.62
C LEU A 90 22.95 3.78 3.20
N LEU A 91 23.95 3.17 2.56
CA LEU A 91 24.52 1.90 2.98
C LEU A 91 25.29 2.04 4.31
N ASP A 92 26.07 3.12 4.48
CA ASP A 92 26.80 3.38 5.72
C ASP A 92 25.83 3.60 6.89
N THR A 93 24.80 4.41 6.68
CA THR A 93 23.75 4.63 7.70
C THR A 93 23.11 3.31 8.13
N VAL A 94 22.73 2.46 7.16
CA VAL A 94 22.09 1.18 7.47
C VAL A 94 23.05 0.21 8.12
N ASN A 95 24.31 0.12 7.69
CA ASN A 95 25.32 -0.73 8.32
C ASN A 95 25.60 -0.32 9.77
N ASN A 96 25.68 0.98 10.06
CA ASN A 96 25.81 1.48 11.42
C ASN A 96 24.63 1.05 12.31
N ILE A 97 23.40 1.14 11.80
CA ILE A 97 22.19 0.71 12.50
C ILE A 97 22.20 -0.80 12.74
N LEU A 98 22.55 -1.61 11.73
CA LEU A 98 22.61 -3.06 11.83
C LEU A 98 23.68 -3.55 12.81
N SER A 99 24.76 -2.79 12.98
CA SER A 99 25.81 -3.10 13.98
C SER A 99 25.26 -3.09 15.43
N MET A 100 24.12 -2.45 15.66
CA MET A 100 23.39 -2.46 16.93
C MET A 100 22.43 -3.66 17.08
N LYS A 101 22.58 -4.71 16.24
CA LYS A 101 21.77 -5.94 16.27
C LYS A 101 20.30 -5.74 15.91
N VAL A 102 20.03 -4.95 14.90
CA VAL A 102 18.68 -4.82 14.30
C VAL A 102 18.39 -6.02 13.39
N ASP A 103 17.22 -6.63 13.54
CA ASP A 103 16.81 -7.84 12.81
C ASP A 103 16.08 -7.52 11.50
N MET A 104 15.31 -6.42 11.47
CA MET A 104 14.47 -6.07 10.32
C MET A 104 14.45 -4.56 10.07
N VAL A 105 14.38 -4.20 8.79
CA VAL A 105 14.33 -2.81 8.32
C VAL A 105 13.03 -2.58 7.57
N VAL A 106 12.20 -1.66 8.05
CA VAL A 106 11.06 -1.11 7.31
C VAL A 106 11.50 0.19 6.65
N MET A 107 11.56 0.20 5.31
CA MET A 107 12.13 1.32 4.58
C MET A 107 11.11 2.04 3.71
N ARG A 108 11.09 3.38 3.79
CA ARG A 108 10.40 4.27 2.86
C ARG A 108 11.38 5.27 2.28
N HIS A 109 11.46 5.37 0.94
CA HIS A 109 12.43 6.19 0.26
C HIS A 109 11.84 6.90 -0.96
N SER A 110 12.35 8.10 -1.30
CA SER A 110 11.94 8.83 -2.50
C SER A 110 12.49 8.24 -3.81
N ALA A 111 13.65 7.56 -3.77
CA ALA A 111 14.21 6.90 -4.92
C ALA A 111 13.63 5.49 -5.10
N SER A 112 13.10 5.21 -6.31
CA SER A 112 12.66 3.89 -6.74
C SER A 112 13.82 2.89 -6.71
N GLY A 113 13.61 1.69 -6.15
CA GLY A 113 14.62 0.65 -6.06
C GLY A 113 15.55 0.71 -4.85
N ALA A 114 15.47 1.73 -3.98
CA ALA A 114 16.31 1.82 -2.79
C ALA A 114 16.18 0.59 -1.85
N PRO A 115 14.99 0.03 -1.56
CA PRO A 115 14.87 -1.21 -0.80
C PRO A 115 15.52 -2.41 -1.51
N HIS A 116 15.43 -2.49 -2.84
CA HIS A 116 16.06 -3.54 -3.63
C HIS A 116 17.57 -3.45 -3.60
N PHE A 117 18.11 -2.23 -3.64
CA PHE A 117 19.54 -2.00 -3.49
C PHE A 117 20.02 -2.51 -2.13
N LEU A 118 19.38 -2.11 -1.04
CA LEU A 118 19.78 -2.57 0.30
C LEU A 118 19.65 -4.08 0.48
N ALA A 119 18.61 -4.71 -0.07
CA ALA A 119 18.41 -6.15 0.06
C ALA A 119 19.57 -7.00 -0.50
N LYS A 120 20.36 -6.43 -1.43
CA LYS A 120 21.56 -7.08 -1.98
C LYS A 120 22.79 -6.91 -1.11
N HIS A 121 22.79 -5.97 -0.16
CA HIS A 121 24.00 -5.57 0.57
C HIS A 121 23.92 -5.83 2.07
N ILE A 122 22.73 -6.11 2.62
CA ILE A 122 22.56 -6.31 4.06
C ILE A 122 21.90 -7.65 4.40
N PRO A 123 22.25 -8.24 5.56
CA PRO A 123 21.68 -9.52 5.98
C PRO A 123 20.28 -9.43 6.58
N ALA A 124 19.83 -8.26 7.05
CA ALA A 124 18.53 -8.08 7.70
C ALA A 124 17.35 -8.22 6.70
N ALA A 125 16.19 -8.64 7.18
CA ALA A 125 14.97 -8.62 6.38
C ALA A 125 14.53 -7.18 6.08
N ILE A 126 14.03 -6.94 4.86
CA ILE A 126 13.58 -5.61 4.43
C ILE A 126 12.12 -5.64 4.04
N VAL A 127 11.37 -4.65 4.54
CA VAL A 127 10.00 -4.36 4.15
C VAL A 127 9.95 -3.01 3.44
N ASN A 128 9.55 -2.99 2.16
CA ASN A 128 9.31 -1.77 1.42
C ASN A 128 8.01 -1.10 1.88
N ALA A 129 8.12 0.05 2.55
CA ALA A 129 7.01 0.90 2.97
C ALA A 129 6.66 2.00 1.95
N GLY A 130 7.14 1.85 0.71
CA GLY A 130 6.93 2.72 -0.44
C GLY A 130 8.21 3.37 -0.94
N ASP A 131 8.56 3.13 -2.21
CA ASP A 131 9.76 3.67 -2.85
C ASP A 131 9.44 4.40 -4.16
N GLY A 132 9.73 5.70 -4.20
CA GLY A 132 9.53 6.55 -5.37
C GLY A 132 8.14 6.40 -6.00
N ILE A 133 8.12 6.10 -7.29
CA ILE A 133 6.93 5.74 -8.07
C ILE A 133 6.84 4.23 -8.34
N ASN A 134 7.75 3.41 -7.75
CA ASN A 134 7.87 1.98 -8.03
C ASN A 134 6.77 1.17 -7.34
N GLU A 135 6.90 0.83 -6.05
CA GLU A 135 5.92 -0.01 -5.37
C GLU A 135 5.62 0.43 -3.92
N HIS A 136 4.45 0.02 -3.43
CA HIS A 136 4.04 0.08 -2.02
C HIS A 136 3.32 -1.23 -1.66
N PRO A 137 4.05 -2.34 -1.47
CA PRO A 137 3.47 -3.67 -1.39
C PRO A 137 2.45 -3.82 -0.26
N THR A 138 2.71 -3.25 0.93
CA THR A 138 1.77 -3.34 2.05
C THR A 138 0.49 -2.53 1.82
N GLN A 139 0.49 -1.53 0.92
CA GLN A 139 -0.73 -0.85 0.53
C GLN A 139 -1.59 -1.74 -0.37
N ALA A 140 -1.01 -2.36 -1.39
CA ALA A 140 -1.75 -3.27 -2.25
C ALA A 140 -2.30 -4.48 -1.48
N LEU A 141 -1.54 -5.02 -0.52
CA LEU A 141 -1.98 -6.11 0.34
C LEU A 141 -3.17 -5.71 1.22
N LEU A 142 -3.17 -4.52 1.84
CA LEU A 142 -4.30 -4.06 2.64
C LEU A 142 -5.52 -3.70 1.78
N ASP A 143 -5.32 -3.19 0.57
CA ASP A 143 -6.38 -2.94 -0.39
C ASP A 143 -7.05 -4.25 -0.79
N ALA A 144 -6.27 -5.26 -1.18
CA ALA A 144 -6.75 -6.59 -1.49
C ALA A 144 -7.45 -7.27 -0.31
N PHE A 145 -6.90 -7.14 0.90
CA PHE A 145 -7.52 -7.65 2.11
C PHE A 145 -8.89 -7.02 2.35
N SER A 146 -9.01 -5.70 2.17
CA SER A 146 -10.27 -4.96 2.33
C SER A 146 -11.31 -5.37 1.28
N ILE A 147 -10.90 -5.58 0.03
CA ILE A 147 -11.78 -6.09 -1.03
C ILE A 147 -12.26 -7.51 -0.69
N ARG A 148 -11.33 -8.40 -0.27
CA ARG A 148 -11.66 -9.77 0.10
C ARG A 148 -12.68 -9.82 1.23
N GLU A 149 -12.55 -9.01 2.25
CA GLU A 149 -13.51 -8.94 3.36
C GLU A 149 -14.89 -8.42 2.90
N LYS A 150 -14.90 -7.39 2.06
CA LYS A 150 -16.15 -6.76 1.64
C LYS A 150 -16.91 -7.57 0.60
N LEU A 151 -16.23 -8.27 -0.31
CA LEU A 151 -16.81 -8.94 -1.46
C LEU A 151 -16.64 -10.47 -1.47
N GLY A 152 -16.05 -11.06 -0.41
CA GLY A 152 -15.86 -12.50 -0.24
C GLY A 152 -14.70 -13.10 -1.05
N GLY A 153 -13.95 -12.30 -1.80
CA GLY A 153 -12.82 -12.78 -2.63
C GLY A 153 -12.28 -11.72 -3.56
N LEU A 154 -11.27 -12.11 -4.36
CA LEU A 154 -10.63 -11.25 -5.37
C LEU A 154 -10.87 -11.75 -6.79
N ALA A 155 -10.86 -13.07 -6.99
CA ALA A 155 -11.02 -13.67 -8.31
C ALA A 155 -12.35 -13.26 -8.97
N GLY A 156 -12.26 -12.82 -10.23
CA GLY A 156 -13.41 -12.36 -11.03
C GLY A 156 -14.00 -11.01 -10.58
N LYS A 157 -13.46 -10.35 -9.54
CA LYS A 157 -13.92 -9.02 -9.16
C LYS A 157 -13.36 -7.96 -10.09
N LYS A 158 -14.20 -6.99 -10.42
CA LYS A 158 -13.88 -5.87 -11.32
C LYS A 158 -13.42 -4.67 -10.51
N VAL A 159 -12.15 -4.32 -10.63
CA VAL A 159 -11.55 -3.21 -9.88
C VAL A 159 -11.11 -2.10 -10.83
N ALA A 160 -11.67 -0.90 -10.66
CA ALA A 160 -11.21 0.30 -11.34
C ALA A 160 -10.21 1.06 -10.47
N ILE A 161 -9.00 1.30 -10.99
CA ILE A 161 -7.99 2.16 -10.38
C ILE A 161 -8.07 3.51 -11.10
N ILE A 162 -8.46 4.57 -10.37
CA ILE A 162 -8.89 5.82 -10.97
C ILE A 162 -7.99 6.97 -10.52
N GLY A 163 -7.49 7.77 -11.47
CA GLY A 163 -6.80 9.02 -11.19
C GLY A 163 -5.38 9.13 -11.73
N ASP A 164 -4.43 9.56 -10.89
CA ASP A 164 -3.03 9.75 -11.28
C ASP A 164 -2.27 8.41 -11.26
N ILE A 165 -2.33 7.69 -12.36
CA ILE A 165 -1.69 6.39 -12.51
C ILE A 165 -0.17 6.53 -12.68
N MET A 166 0.24 7.55 -13.45
CA MET A 166 1.65 7.76 -13.85
C MET A 166 2.58 7.97 -12.65
N HIS A 167 2.11 8.67 -11.62
CA HIS A 167 2.94 8.98 -10.44
C HIS A 167 2.60 8.11 -9.22
N SER A 168 1.71 7.12 -9.37
CA SER A 168 1.20 6.33 -8.25
C SER A 168 1.85 4.95 -8.13
N ARG A 169 2.79 4.80 -7.20
CA ARG A 169 3.28 3.48 -6.78
C ARG A 169 2.18 2.55 -6.25
N VAL A 170 1.08 3.11 -5.76
CA VAL A 170 -0.08 2.33 -5.30
C VAL A 170 -0.80 1.71 -6.47
N ALA A 171 -0.97 2.44 -7.60
CA ALA A 171 -1.55 1.89 -8.81
C ALA A 171 -0.78 0.65 -9.28
N LEU A 172 0.55 0.78 -9.38
CA LEU A 172 1.40 -0.29 -9.89
C LEU A 172 1.35 -1.55 -9.02
N SER A 173 1.49 -1.40 -7.70
CA SER A 173 1.39 -2.54 -6.77
C SER A 173 0.01 -3.19 -6.79
N ASN A 174 -1.08 -2.41 -6.90
CA ASN A 174 -2.43 -2.96 -7.02
C ASN A 174 -2.64 -3.71 -8.34
N ILE A 175 -2.13 -3.19 -9.47
CA ILE A 175 -2.21 -3.89 -10.76
C ILE A 175 -1.56 -5.28 -10.64
N TYR A 176 -0.33 -5.35 -10.12
CA TYR A 176 0.36 -6.63 -9.93
C TYR A 176 -0.43 -7.58 -9.04
N LEU A 177 -0.89 -7.11 -7.89
CA LEU A 177 -1.57 -7.96 -6.91
C LEU A 177 -2.91 -8.47 -7.45
N LEU A 178 -3.75 -7.58 -7.93
CA LEU A 178 -5.10 -7.90 -8.37
C LEU A 178 -5.08 -8.88 -9.54
N LYS A 179 -4.19 -8.67 -10.52
CA LYS A 179 -4.02 -9.61 -11.63
C LYS A 179 -3.53 -10.98 -11.16
N LYS A 180 -2.54 -11.04 -10.27
CA LYS A 180 -2.06 -12.32 -9.69
C LYS A 180 -3.15 -13.09 -8.96
N MET A 181 -4.10 -12.38 -8.36
CA MET A 181 -5.21 -12.96 -7.60
C MET A 181 -6.48 -13.16 -8.47
N GLY A 182 -6.38 -13.00 -9.78
CA GLY A 182 -7.47 -13.28 -10.72
C GLY A 182 -8.57 -12.22 -10.79
N ALA A 183 -8.34 -11.01 -10.33
CA ALA A 183 -9.26 -9.89 -10.51
C ALA A 183 -9.11 -9.27 -11.92
N GLU A 184 -10.20 -8.69 -12.42
CA GLU A 184 -10.20 -7.89 -13.63
C GLU A 184 -9.87 -6.42 -13.26
N VAL A 185 -8.91 -5.82 -13.97
CA VAL A 185 -8.43 -4.46 -13.65
C VAL A 185 -8.70 -3.53 -14.82
N THR A 186 -9.33 -2.39 -14.50
CA THR A 186 -9.47 -1.25 -15.41
C THR A 186 -8.73 -0.05 -14.82
N ILE A 187 -7.95 0.63 -15.64
CA ILE A 187 -7.31 1.89 -15.31
C ILE A 187 -8.17 3.03 -15.88
N ALA A 188 -8.48 4.02 -15.06
CA ALA A 188 -9.27 5.16 -15.52
C ALA A 188 -8.66 6.51 -15.08
N GLY A 189 -8.75 7.51 -15.96
CA GLY A 189 -8.26 8.86 -15.68
C GLY A 189 -7.98 9.68 -16.94
N PRO A 190 -7.47 10.91 -16.77
CA PRO A 190 -7.05 11.73 -17.90
C PRO A 190 -5.95 11.03 -18.72
N PRO A 191 -5.97 11.12 -20.06
CA PRO A 191 -4.93 10.53 -20.91
C PRO A 191 -3.51 10.96 -20.52
N THR A 192 -3.36 12.18 -20.04
CA THR A 192 -2.07 12.76 -19.59
C THR A 192 -1.54 12.16 -18.30
N LEU A 193 -2.37 11.49 -17.51
CA LEU A 193 -2.02 10.83 -16.25
C LEU A 193 -1.97 9.30 -16.36
N ILE A 194 -2.15 8.77 -17.57
CA ILE A 194 -2.07 7.31 -17.85
C ILE A 194 -0.84 7.05 -18.72
N PRO A 195 0.10 6.18 -18.30
CA PRO A 195 1.24 5.80 -19.14
C PRO A 195 0.78 5.19 -20.47
N VAL A 196 1.35 5.66 -21.58
CA VAL A 196 0.91 5.31 -22.96
C VAL A 196 0.83 3.80 -23.21
N HIS A 197 1.80 3.03 -22.71
CA HIS A 197 1.90 1.59 -22.95
C HIS A 197 1.39 0.73 -21.78
N ILE A 198 0.63 1.28 -20.84
CA ILE A 198 0.18 0.55 -19.65
C ILE A 198 -0.74 -0.63 -20.01
N LYS A 199 -1.54 -0.46 -21.06
CA LYS A 199 -2.47 -1.47 -21.53
C LYS A 199 -1.73 -2.74 -21.99
N GLU A 200 -0.72 -2.57 -22.81
CA GLU A 200 0.09 -3.66 -23.35
C GLU A 200 1.02 -4.26 -22.30
N ALA A 201 1.65 -3.38 -21.48
CA ALA A 201 2.63 -3.80 -20.47
C ALA A 201 2.02 -4.64 -19.34
N PHE A 202 0.76 -4.36 -18.97
CA PHE A 202 0.09 -5.02 -17.85
C PHE A 202 -1.15 -5.83 -18.26
N ASP A 203 -1.50 -5.81 -19.56
CA ASP A 203 -2.73 -6.43 -20.05
C ASP A 203 -3.95 -5.99 -19.20
N VAL A 204 -4.16 -4.68 -19.10
CA VAL A 204 -5.27 -4.06 -18.39
C VAL A 204 -6.14 -3.25 -19.35
N ARG A 205 -7.42 -3.13 -19.02
CA ARG A 205 -8.32 -2.22 -19.73
C ARG A 205 -8.01 -0.78 -19.34
N VAL A 206 -8.06 0.12 -20.33
CA VAL A 206 -7.98 1.58 -20.12
C VAL A 206 -9.31 2.21 -20.50
N GLU A 207 -9.84 3.05 -19.63
CA GLU A 207 -11.10 3.77 -19.82
C GLU A 207 -10.89 5.26 -19.50
N TYR A 208 -11.22 6.12 -20.44
CA TYR A 208 -11.06 7.56 -20.27
C TYR A 208 -12.35 8.25 -19.78
N ASN A 209 -13.47 7.56 -19.79
CA ASN A 209 -14.73 8.08 -19.25
C ASN A 209 -14.95 7.53 -17.84
N LEU A 210 -14.98 8.42 -16.85
CA LEU A 210 -15.16 8.05 -15.45
C LEU A 210 -16.43 7.26 -15.20
N ARG A 211 -17.59 7.71 -15.77
CA ARG A 211 -18.88 7.02 -15.59
C ARG A 211 -18.80 5.58 -16.10
N ASN A 212 -18.23 5.36 -17.29
CA ASN A 212 -18.10 4.01 -17.85
C ASN A 212 -17.24 3.09 -16.94
N ALA A 213 -16.16 3.63 -16.36
CA ALA A 213 -15.32 2.89 -15.42
C ALA A 213 -16.09 2.50 -14.15
N LEU A 214 -16.88 3.43 -13.59
CA LEU A 214 -17.70 3.19 -12.39
C LEU A 214 -18.86 2.22 -12.64
N GLU A 215 -19.54 2.33 -13.77
CA GLU A 215 -20.61 1.38 -14.16
C GLU A 215 -20.08 -0.05 -14.36
N TRP A 216 -18.83 -0.18 -14.80
CA TRP A 216 -18.21 -1.48 -15.04
C TRP A 216 -17.72 -2.14 -13.73
N CYS A 217 -17.16 -1.38 -12.80
CA CYS A 217 -16.42 -1.94 -11.65
C CYS A 217 -17.34 -2.34 -10.48
N ASP A 218 -16.86 -3.26 -9.65
CA ASP A 218 -17.41 -3.58 -8.32
C ASP A 218 -16.73 -2.74 -7.22
N VAL A 219 -15.47 -2.36 -7.48
CA VAL A 219 -14.62 -1.56 -6.59
C VAL A 219 -13.98 -0.43 -7.36
N ALA A 220 -14.10 0.79 -6.89
CA ALA A 220 -13.36 1.96 -7.37
C ALA A 220 -12.27 2.34 -6.35
N ASN A 221 -11.01 2.10 -6.69
CA ASN A 221 -9.86 2.57 -5.92
C ASN A 221 -9.43 3.92 -6.48
N VAL A 222 -9.90 4.99 -5.83
CA VAL A 222 -9.65 6.38 -6.26
C VAL A 222 -8.30 6.82 -5.73
N LEU A 223 -7.41 7.23 -6.63
CA LEU A 223 -6.05 7.65 -6.28
C LEU A 223 -5.98 9.15 -6.03
N ARG A 224 -5.14 9.53 -5.09
CA ARG A 224 -4.80 10.92 -4.85
C ARG A 224 -4.06 11.53 -6.03
N ILE A 225 -4.41 12.74 -6.42
CA ILE A 225 -3.61 13.54 -7.36
C ILE A 225 -2.34 14.01 -6.65
N GLN A 226 -1.18 13.62 -7.18
CA GLN A 226 0.13 13.85 -6.56
C GLN A 226 0.83 15.06 -7.17
N LEU A 227 0.29 16.28 -6.91
CA LEU A 227 0.82 17.54 -7.45
C LEU A 227 2.32 17.73 -7.13
N GLU A 228 2.76 17.26 -5.98
CA GLU A 228 4.16 17.34 -5.53
C GLU A 228 5.14 16.48 -6.35
N ARG A 229 4.63 15.59 -7.20
CA ARG A 229 5.41 14.72 -8.08
C ARG A 229 5.34 15.11 -9.55
N GLN A 230 4.47 16.08 -9.88
CA GLN A 230 4.30 16.54 -11.25
C GLN A 230 5.30 17.66 -11.52
N ASN A 231 6.20 17.48 -12.50
CA ASN A 231 7.18 18.47 -12.90
C ASN A 231 6.61 19.51 -13.88
N GLN A 232 5.39 19.27 -14.40
CA GLN A 232 4.69 20.14 -15.33
C GLN A 232 3.17 19.97 -15.16
N PRO A 233 2.34 20.96 -15.55
CA PRO A 233 0.89 20.82 -15.52
C PRO A 233 0.45 19.72 -16.50
N LEU A 234 -0.22 18.67 -16.01
CA LEU A 234 -0.76 17.56 -16.81
C LEU A 234 -2.27 17.70 -17.06
N PHE A 235 -2.90 18.70 -16.48
CA PHE A 235 -4.29 19.12 -16.68
C PHE A 235 -4.41 20.61 -16.36
N SER A 236 -5.43 21.29 -16.90
CA SER A 236 -5.53 22.76 -16.87
C SER A 236 -5.73 23.31 -15.45
N SER A 237 -6.51 22.62 -14.61
CA SER A 237 -6.77 23.02 -13.22
C SER A 237 -7.36 21.88 -12.39
N LEU A 238 -7.22 21.96 -11.06
CA LEU A 238 -7.89 21.04 -10.13
C LEU A 238 -9.42 21.05 -10.29
N ARG A 239 -9.99 22.19 -10.63
CA ARG A 239 -11.43 22.31 -10.89
C ARG A 239 -11.86 21.53 -12.13
N GLU A 240 -11.11 21.61 -13.21
CA GLU A 240 -11.38 20.82 -14.43
C GLU A 240 -11.23 19.31 -14.14
N TYR A 241 -10.16 18.92 -13.43
CA TYR A 241 -10.00 17.54 -13.01
C TYR A 241 -11.21 17.07 -12.19
N SER A 242 -11.62 17.83 -11.18
CA SER A 242 -12.76 17.47 -10.32
C SER A 242 -14.07 17.34 -11.11
N LEU A 243 -14.31 18.22 -12.08
CA LEU A 243 -15.51 18.15 -12.93
C LEU A 243 -15.54 16.91 -13.82
N ALA A 244 -14.38 16.49 -14.35
CA ALA A 244 -14.27 15.36 -15.28
C ALA A 244 -14.05 14.00 -14.60
N TYR A 245 -13.28 13.99 -13.49
CA TYR A 245 -12.80 12.75 -12.83
C TYR A 245 -13.05 12.72 -11.33
N GLY A 246 -13.68 13.73 -10.74
CA GLY A 246 -14.05 13.73 -9.32
C GLY A 246 -15.21 12.77 -9.05
N VAL A 247 -15.02 11.86 -8.11
CA VAL A 247 -16.08 10.96 -7.63
C VAL A 247 -16.87 11.66 -6.54
N ASN A 248 -18.16 11.91 -6.80
CA ASN A 248 -19.07 12.56 -5.87
C ASN A 248 -20.32 11.72 -5.64
N LYS A 249 -21.06 12.05 -4.59
CA LYS A 249 -22.25 11.28 -4.21
C LYS A 249 -23.33 11.30 -5.31
N ARG A 250 -23.56 12.42 -5.99
CA ARG A 250 -24.53 12.53 -7.08
C ARG A 250 -24.20 11.55 -8.23
N LEU A 251 -22.91 11.40 -8.56
CA LEU A 251 -22.46 10.44 -9.58
C LEU A 251 -22.71 9.02 -9.09
N LEU A 252 -22.33 8.68 -7.84
CA LEU A 252 -22.54 7.36 -7.27
C LEU A 252 -24.02 6.97 -7.22
N ASP A 253 -24.90 7.87 -6.80
CA ASP A 253 -26.34 7.63 -6.72
C ASP A 253 -27.00 7.47 -8.11
N SER A 254 -26.34 7.93 -9.17
CA SER A 254 -26.82 7.81 -10.57
C SER A 254 -26.33 6.54 -11.29
N LEU A 255 -25.51 5.71 -10.63
CA LEU A 255 -25.05 4.45 -11.18
C LEU A 255 -26.17 3.38 -11.13
N SER A 256 -26.10 2.42 -12.03
CA SER A 256 -27.05 1.30 -12.09
C SER A 256 -26.89 0.28 -10.96
N LYS A 257 -25.75 0.35 -10.22
CA LYS A 257 -25.41 -0.57 -9.12
C LYS A 257 -24.61 0.14 -8.02
N GLU A 258 -24.66 -0.40 -6.82
CA GLU A 258 -23.75 0.01 -5.75
C GLU A 258 -22.35 -0.55 -5.99
N ILE A 259 -21.33 0.29 -5.73
CA ILE A 259 -19.91 -0.06 -5.84
C ILE A 259 -19.19 0.28 -4.53
N VAL A 260 -18.07 -0.38 -4.28
CA VAL A 260 -17.22 -0.09 -3.12
C VAL A 260 -16.24 1.03 -3.47
N ILE A 261 -16.15 2.04 -2.60
CA ILE A 261 -15.20 3.15 -2.75
C ILE A 261 -14.01 2.95 -1.82
N MET A 262 -12.82 3.01 -2.39
CA MET A 262 -11.53 2.90 -1.71
C MET A 262 -10.64 4.10 -2.04
N HIS A 263 -9.72 4.44 -1.13
CA HIS A 263 -8.71 5.47 -1.34
C HIS A 263 -7.48 5.22 -0.45
N PRO A 264 -6.24 5.25 -0.98
CA PRO A 264 -5.04 4.96 -0.17
C PRO A 264 -4.68 6.11 0.79
N GLY A 265 -5.34 7.25 0.67
CA GLY A 265 -5.13 8.46 1.46
C GLY A 265 -3.77 9.16 1.25
N PRO A 266 -3.65 10.44 1.65
CA PRO A 266 -4.73 11.34 2.09
C PRO A 266 -5.65 11.70 0.92
N ILE A 267 -6.90 12.04 1.23
CA ILE A 267 -7.87 12.50 0.22
C ILE A 267 -7.69 14.00 0.01
N ASN A 268 -7.64 14.46 -1.25
CA ASN A 268 -7.87 15.86 -1.59
C ASN A 268 -9.38 16.03 -1.77
N ARG A 269 -10.09 16.32 -0.66
CA ARG A 269 -11.55 16.45 -0.66
C ARG A 269 -12.00 17.55 -1.63
N GLY A 270 -12.99 17.24 -2.48
CA GLY A 270 -13.45 18.13 -3.54
C GLY A 270 -12.60 18.12 -4.82
N VAL A 271 -11.58 17.27 -4.90
CA VAL A 271 -10.76 17.08 -6.11
C VAL A 271 -11.02 15.70 -6.71
N GLU A 272 -10.34 14.66 -6.25
CA GLU A 272 -10.55 13.29 -6.75
C GLU A 272 -11.75 12.59 -6.08
N LEU A 273 -12.11 13.01 -4.86
CA LEU A 273 -13.20 12.41 -4.09
C LEU A 273 -13.86 13.47 -3.20
N ASP A 274 -15.16 13.66 -3.35
CA ASP A 274 -15.94 14.57 -2.52
C ASP A 274 -16.16 13.99 -1.11
N SER A 275 -16.40 14.90 -0.15
CA SER A 275 -16.63 14.53 1.25
C SER A 275 -17.81 13.57 1.41
N ASP A 276 -18.94 13.85 0.76
CA ASP A 276 -20.16 13.03 0.85
C ASP A 276 -19.95 11.62 0.29
N ALA A 277 -19.11 11.47 -0.74
CA ALA A 277 -18.73 10.17 -1.29
C ALA A 277 -17.74 9.44 -0.37
N ALA A 278 -16.73 10.15 0.15
CA ALA A 278 -15.74 9.59 1.06
C ALA A 278 -16.32 9.11 2.38
N ASP A 279 -17.37 9.78 2.88
CA ASP A 279 -18.02 9.48 4.15
C ASP A 279 -19.33 8.66 3.96
N SER A 280 -19.59 8.17 2.73
CA SER A 280 -20.76 7.37 2.37
C SER A 280 -20.67 5.92 2.89
N LYS A 281 -21.80 5.20 2.90
CA LYS A 281 -21.87 3.76 3.23
C LYS A 281 -21.11 2.86 2.23
N GLN A 282 -20.86 3.35 1.02
CA GLN A 282 -20.09 2.66 -0.01
C GLN A 282 -18.59 2.75 0.22
N SER A 283 -18.15 3.73 1.04
CA SER A 283 -16.75 3.96 1.35
C SER A 283 -16.24 3.00 2.43
N ILE A 284 -15.11 2.35 2.15
CA ILE A 284 -14.40 1.50 3.13
C ILE A 284 -13.02 2.07 3.49
N ILE A 285 -12.82 3.37 3.31
CA ILE A 285 -11.51 4.03 3.47
C ILE A 285 -10.97 3.88 4.90
N LEU A 286 -11.81 4.09 5.93
CA LEU A 286 -11.37 3.89 7.31
C LEU A 286 -11.13 2.42 7.65
N HIS A 287 -11.86 1.53 7.01
CA HIS A 287 -11.65 0.09 7.10
C HIS A 287 -10.30 -0.34 6.51
N GLN A 288 -9.88 0.27 5.38
CA GLN A 288 -8.53 0.08 4.83
C GLN A 288 -7.45 0.49 5.85
N VAL A 289 -7.66 1.56 6.63
CA VAL A 289 -6.70 2.01 7.64
C VAL A 289 -6.54 0.98 8.76
N GLU A 290 -7.64 0.42 9.27
CA GLU A 290 -7.63 -0.65 10.26
C GLU A 290 -6.95 -1.91 9.71
N ASN A 291 -7.34 -2.34 8.53
CA ASN A 291 -6.77 -3.49 7.82
C ASN A 291 -5.27 -3.34 7.57
N GLY A 292 -4.81 -2.10 7.40
CA GLY A 292 -3.39 -1.80 7.26
C GLY A 292 -2.55 -2.25 8.45
N VAL A 293 -3.08 -2.19 9.67
CA VAL A 293 -2.37 -2.67 10.87
C VAL A 293 -2.28 -4.20 10.85
N ALA A 294 -3.41 -4.89 10.60
CA ALA A 294 -3.45 -6.36 10.56
C ALA A 294 -2.52 -6.95 9.47
N VAL A 295 -2.53 -6.36 8.27
CA VAL A 295 -1.66 -6.79 7.16
C VAL A 295 -0.18 -6.57 7.49
N ARG A 296 0.18 -5.42 8.11
CA ARG A 296 1.57 -5.16 8.52
C ARG A 296 2.01 -6.11 9.63
N MET A 297 1.14 -6.44 10.59
CA MET A 297 1.41 -7.49 11.57
C MET A 297 1.69 -8.82 10.89
N ALA A 298 0.87 -9.22 9.92
CA ALA A 298 1.07 -10.47 9.17
C ALA A 298 2.42 -10.50 8.42
N VAL A 299 2.75 -9.43 7.71
CA VAL A 299 4.01 -9.29 6.98
C VAL A 299 5.22 -9.41 7.91
N LEU A 300 5.24 -8.64 9.00
CA LEU A 300 6.35 -8.64 9.97
C LEU A 300 6.50 -10.01 10.62
N TYR A 301 5.39 -10.63 11.04
CA TYR A 301 5.38 -11.96 11.65
C TYR A 301 5.94 -13.04 10.70
N LEU A 302 5.48 -13.08 9.46
CA LEU A 302 5.87 -14.07 8.48
C LEU A 302 7.34 -13.91 8.04
N LEU A 303 7.83 -12.69 7.88
CA LEU A 303 9.22 -12.40 7.54
C LEU A 303 10.18 -12.71 8.70
N ALA A 304 9.73 -12.58 9.94
CA ALA A 304 10.52 -12.97 11.12
C ALA A 304 10.57 -14.49 11.36
N GLY A 305 10.01 -15.30 10.48
CA GLY A 305 10.04 -16.76 10.58
C GLY A 305 8.76 -17.40 11.13
N GLY A 306 7.68 -16.62 11.35
CA GLY A 306 6.37 -17.16 11.70
C GLY A 306 6.39 -18.10 12.91
N ALA A 307 5.72 -19.25 12.78
CA ALA A 307 5.55 -20.22 13.86
C ALA A 307 6.85 -20.89 14.34
N SER A 308 7.97 -20.83 13.60
CA SER A 308 9.23 -21.43 14.01
C SER A 308 9.91 -20.74 15.21
N ARG A 309 9.53 -19.48 15.52
CA ARG A 309 10.01 -18.74 16.71
C ARG A 309 9.10 -18.89 17.94
N SER A 310 7.86 -19.36 17.77
CA SER A 310 6.91 -19.52 18.88
C SER A 310 7.17 -20.75 19.78
N THR A 311 8.19 -21.54 19.45
CA THR A 311 8.53 -22.81 20.11
C THR A 311 9.93 -22.84 20.74
N GLN A 312 10.61 -21.71 20.80
CA GLN A 312 11.84 -21.50 21.57
C GLN A 312 11.56 -20.46 22.68
#